data_5c319e45b6cfae2d8e8f705c1c3cefe3
#
_entry.id   5c319e45b6cfae2d8e8f705c1c3cefe3
#
_cell.length_a   1.000
_cell.length_b   1.000
_cell.length_c   1.000
_cell.angle_alpha   90.00
_cell.angle_beta   90.00
_cell.angle_gamma   90.00
#
_symmetry.space_group_name_H-M   'P 1'
#
loop_
_entity.id
_entity.type
_entity.pdbx_description
1 polymer ?
#
loop_
_entity_poly.entity_id
_entity_poly.type
_entity_poly.pdbx_seq_one_letter_code
_entity_poly.pdbx_strand_id
1 'polypeptide(L)'
;ILAVSLAFAQAPLGTAFTYQGQLKSEGQPYTGTCDFQFGLYDVPTGGTPLGNLPRTGVPLTEGYFTVQLDFGAGAFTGEARYLDISVRCPTGTGDYTQLQPRQQLTAAPYALYATSAEAAETAIYAASADSVPWMGISGLPAGFADDVDNDTIYSAGTGLALTGTTFSVNTTTIQARVTGACGAGYAIKTINADGSVECELDNDTQYIAGTSLYLTDNTFNVDMMAVQARVTEECGSGSAIRQILSDGTINCQEVESANSWRLTGNSGTTPGTNFIGTNDNQAFEIKVNGQRVFRFEPTYNTPNTIGGLNNWITPGVMGATICGGGGRDEQNSITDMWGTVGGGAGNQVGNNGSDVEDSMFATIAGGRLNAASGKFSAVLGGSTNTASGEFSCANCGLGNTASGDYSFVGGGNNNNASGDYATISGGNGHLASGFESFVGGGNYNQALGNYSTINGGFDNLADGLYSTIPGGAYNVATGPFSFAAGYYGYAENEGSFVWSDSQGTTYHDHGVNTFNVRTQNGAFIDTATTGNPGLKVYNTIIGSTAGEGTAILGQSNSNHGYGLAGWNLFNGVGVGAWSYGGNLIEAYDGQFPGGTLRFYVDNAGNVRYA
;
A
#
# COMPACT_ATOMS: atom_id res chain seq x y z
N ILE A 1 -35.44 20.45 18.55
CA ILE A 1 -35.09 19.01 18.49
C ILE A 1 -33.56 18.95 18.53
N LEU A 2 -33.01 18.66 19.71
CA LEU A 2 -31.57 18.42 19.88
C LEU A 2 -31.25 17.05 19.29
N ALA A 3 -30.40 16.98 18.27
CA ALA A 3 -29.77 15.75 17.83
C ALA A 3 -28.45 15.59 18.60
N VAL A 4 -28.43 14.65 19.54
CA VAL A 4 -27.23 14.19 20.23
C VAL A 4 -26.53 13.23 19.27
N SER A 5 -25.40 13.64 18.69
CA SER A 5 -24.52 12.71 17.98
C SER A 5 -23.75 11.86 18.98
N LEU A 6 -24.10 10.58 19.04
CA LEU A 6 -23.32 9.57 19.76
C LEU A 6 -21.98 9.39 19.03
N ALA A 7 -20.91 9.85 19.64
CA ALA A 7 -19.56 9.45 19.25
C ALA A 7 -19.39 7.96 19.61
N PHE A 8 -19.37 7.08 18.62
CA PHE A 8 -18.94 5.71 18.82
C PHE A 8 -17.43 5.73 19.07
N ALA A 9 -17.03 5.48 20.31
CA ALA A 9 -15.65 5.10 20.60
C ALA A 9 -15.37 3.80 19.81
N GLN A 10 -14.40 3.84 18.87
CA GLN A 10 -13.91 2.61 18.24
C GLN A 10 -13.41 1.68 19.35
N ALA A 11 -14.02 0.49 19.44
CA ALA A 11 -13.51 -0.54 20.33
C ALA A 11 -12.07 -0.89 19.88
N PRO A 12 -11.13 -1.08 20.81
CA PRO A 12 -9.78 -1.50 20.45
C PRO A 12 -9.85 -2.82 19.69
N LEU A 13 -9.00 -2.96 18.65
CA LEU A 13 -8.83 -4.20 17.91
C LEU A 13 -8.54 -5.33 18.89
N GLY A 14 -9.39 -6.38 18.89
CA GLY A 14 -9.18 -7.55 19.73
C GLY A 14 -7.91 -8.31 19.34
N THR A 15 -7.42 -9.17 20.22
CA THR A 15 -6.23 -10.01 20.05
C THR A 15 -6.49 -11.28 19.21
N ALA A 16 -7.75 -11.51 18.82
CA ALA A 16 -8.18 -12.66 18.04
C ALA A 16 -7.84 -12.52 16.55
N PHE A 17 -7.35 -13.59 15.96
CA PHE A 17 -7.15 -13.70 14.50
C PHE A 17 -7.89 -14.89 13.91
N THR A 18 -8.21 -14.82 12.64
CA THR A 18 -8.88 -15.90 11.91
C THR A 18 -7.86 -16.84 11.32
N TYR A 19 -7.96 -18.12 11.63
CA TYR A 19 -7.16 -19.18 11.03
C TYR A 19 -8.02 -20.03 10.09
N GLN A 20 -7.49 -20.29 8.88
CA GLN A 20 -8.13 -21.16 7.90
C GLN A 20 -7.17 -22.29 7.52
N GLY A 21 -7.71 -23.50 7.35
CA GLY A 21 -6.93 -24.66 6.98
C GLY A 21 -7.73 -25.63 6.12
N GLN A 22 -7.00 -26.58 5.51
CA GLN A 22 -7.59 -27.70 4.80
C GLN A 22 -7.13 -29.02 5.43
N LEU A 23 -8.06 -29.84 5.89
CA LEU A 23 -7.82 -31.16 6.44
C LEU A 23 -8.08 -32.23 5.38
N LYS A 24 -7.10 -33.12 5.22
CA LYS A 24 -7.23 -34.30 4.37
C LYS A 24 -7.06 -35.56 5.22
N SER A 25 -7.90 -36.55 4.99
CA SER A 25 -7.77 -37.90 5.54
C SER A 25 -7.43 -38.85 4.41
N GLU A 26 -6.32 -39.58 4.52
CA GLU A 26 -5.84 -40.49 3.48
C GLU A 26 -5.67 -39.84 2.09
N GLY A 27 -5.28 -38.54 2.11
CA GLY A 27 -5.07 -37.76 0.88
C GLY A 27 -6.33 -37.12 0.29
N GLN A 28 -7.55 -37.43 0.81
CA GLN A 28 -8.80 -36.86 0.35
C GLN A 28 -9.33 -35.78 1.30
N PRO A 29 -9.97 -34.71 0.81
CA PRO A 29 -10.59 -33.70 1.63
C PRO A 29 -11.64 -34.31 2.58
N TYR A 30 -11.57 -34.00 3.88
CA TYR A 30 -12.53 -34.51 4.86
C TYR A 30 -13.76 -33.59 4.94
N THR A 31 -14.98 -34.17 4.89
CA THR A 31 -16.22 -33.43 5.12
C THR A 31 -16.92 -33.98 6.34
N GLY A 32 -17.26 -33.11 7.29
CA GLY A 32 -17.89 -33.50 8.56
C GLY A 32 -17.58 -32.49 9.66
N THR A 33 -17.69 -32.92 10.92
CA THR A 33 -17.34 -32.09 12.09
C THR A 33 -16.17 -32.69 12.85
N CYS A 34 -15.20 -31.86 13.21
CA CYS A 34 -14.01 -32.30 13.96
C CYS A 34 -13.77 -31.40 15.18
N ASP A 35 -13.02 -31.95 16.14
CA ASP A 35 -12.48 -31.17 17.24
C ASP A 35 -11.02 -30.87 16.98
N PHE A 36 -10.62 -29.64 17.26
CA PHE A 36 -9.24 -29.19 17.13
C PHE A 36 -8.69 -28.72 18.47
N GLN A 37 -7.38 -28.89 18.64
CA GLN A 37 -6.59 -28.25 19.70
C GLN A 37 -5.48 -27.46 19.03
N PHE A 38 -5.40 -26.16 19.32
CA PHE A 38 -4.37 -25.27 18.81
C PHE A 38 -3.42 -24.88 19.94
N GLY A 39 -2.16 -25.28 19.85
CA GLY A 39 -1.08 -24.92 20.76
C GLY A 39 -0.18 -23.85 20.14
N LEU A 40 0.08 -22.75 20.84
CA LEU A 40 1.04 -21.73 20.39
C LEU A 40 2.40 -21.99 21.01
N TYR A 41 3.47 -21.95 20.23
CA TYR A 41 4.84 -22.19 20.67
C TYR A 41 5.80 -21.12 20.12
N ASP A 42 6.93 -20.93 20.80
CA ASP A 42 8.05 -20.08 20.40
C ASP A 42 9.14 -20.84 19.58
N VAL A 43 9.03 -22.17 19.52
CA VAL A 43 9.99 -23.04 18.82
C VAL A 43 9.28 -24.00 17.84
N PRO A 44 9.93 -24.34 16.71
CA PRO A 44 9.32 -25.20 15.68
C PRO A 44 9.12 -26.65 16.13
N THR A 45 9.88 -27.12 17.13
CA THR A 45 9.80 -28.49 17.69
C THR A 45 10.11 -28.49 19.17
N GLY A 46 9.45 -29.38 19.94
CA GLY A 46 9.62 -29.42 21.40
C GLY A 46 9.03 -28.19 22.10
N GLY A 47 9.57 -27.83 23.27
CA GLY A 47 9.13 -26.67 24.05
C GLY A 47 7.80 -26.87 24.80
N THR A 48 7.43 -25.85 25.58
CA THR A 48 6.15 -25.78 26.28
C THR A 48 5.21 -24.82 25.55
N PRO A 49 3.91 -25.12 25.46
CA PRO A 49 2.98 -24.22 24.78
C PRO A 49 2.82 -22.91 25.56
N LEU A 50 2.86 -21.79 24.86
CA LEU A 50 2.53 -20.45 25.38
C LEU A 50 1.03 -20.30 25.65
N GLY A 51 0.19 -21.08 24.95
CA GLY A 51 -1.24 -21.14 25.12
C GLY A 51 -1.85 -22.31 24.37
N ASN A 52 -2.98 -22.82 24.86
CA ASN A 52 -3.77 -23.88 24.23
C ASN A 52 -5.22 -23.47 24.07
N LEU A 53 -5.78 -23.67 22.89
CA LEU A 53 -7.14 -23.31 22.54
C LEU A 53 -7.88 -24.51 21.92
N PRO A 54 -8.81 -25.14 22.65
CA PRO A 54 -9.69 -26.15 22.07
C PRO A 54 -10.80 -25.48 21.22
N ARG A 55 -11.15 -26.13 20.11
CA ARG A 55 -12.29 -25.81 19.26
C ARG A 55 -13.02 -27.08 18.92
N THR A 56 -14.20 -27.24 19.48
CA THR A 56 -15.01 -28.45 19.32
C THR A 56 -16.13 -28.25 18.30
N GLY A 57 -16.45 -29.32 17.54
CA GLY A 57 -17.55 -29.30 16.60
C GLY A 57 -17.34 -28.38 15.39
N VAL A 58 -16.10 -28.18 14.97
CA VAL A 58 -15.78 -27.33 13.82
C VAL A 58 -16.24 -28.02 12.54
N PRO A 59 -17.13 -27.37 11.73
CA PRO A 59 -17.58 -27.93 10.47
C PRO A 59 -16.49 -27.83 9.39
N LEU A 60 -16.33 -28.91 8.63
CA LEU A 60 -15.44 -28.98 7.46
C LEU A 60 -16.27 -29.28 6.22
N THR A 61 -16.06 -28.50 5.18
CA THR A 61 -16.65 -28.72 3.85
C THR A 61 -15.53 -28.85 2.85
N GLU A 62 -15.43 -29.95 2.14
CA GLU A 62 -14.32 -30.25 1.22
C GLU A 62 -12.94 -30.07 1.89
N GLY A 63 -12.87 -30.41 3.15
CA GLY A 63 -11.65 -30.28 3.98
C GLY A 63 -11.42 -28.89 4.56
N TYR A 64 -12.07 -27.86 4.11
CA TYR A 64 -11.83 -26.47 4.57
C TYR A 64 -12.54 -26.19 5.88
N PHE A 65 -11.85 -25.51 6.78
CA PHE A 65 -12.39 -25.00 8.04
C PHE A 65 -11.85 -23.62 8.35
N THR A 66 -12.60 -22.88 9.15
CA THR A 66 -12.22 -21.54 9.63
C THR A 66 -12.52 -21.45 11.12
N VAL A 67 -11.56 -20.96 11.90
CA VAL A 67 -11.70 -20.75 13.35
C VAL A 67 -11.10 -19.42 13.77
N GLN A 68 -11.63 -18.82 14.82
CA GLN A 68 -11.00 -17.67 15.49
C GLN A 68 -10.12 -18.18 16.64
N LEU A 69 -8.88 -17.71 16.68
CA LEU A 69 -7.90 -18.03 17.71
C LEU A 69 -7.51 -16.76 18.46
N ASP A 70 -7.61 -16.78 19.78
CA ASP A 70 -7.23 -15.69 20.67
C ASP A 70 -6.33 -16.23 21.78
N PHE A 71 -5.04 -16.00 21.66
CA PHE A 71 -4.03 -16.38 22.66
C PHE A 71 -3.75 -15.24 23.65
N GLY A 72 -4.45 -14.11 23.55
CA GLY A 72 -4.31 -12.94 24.42
C GLY A 72 -3.17 -11.99 24.00
N ALA A 73 -3.18 -10.79 24.57
CA ALA A 73 -2.29 -9.68 24.16
C ALA A 73 -0.79 -9.98 24.37
N GLY A 74 -0.41 -10.86 25.30
CA GLY A 74 0.98 -11.22 25.59
C GLY A 74 1.55 -12.34 24.72
N ALA A 75 0.75 -12.94 23.84
CA ALA A 75 1.18 -14.11 23.05
C ALA A 75 2.10 -13.74 21.87
N PHE A 76 1.98 -12.52 21.33
CA PHE A 76 2.71 -12.02 20.16
C PHE A 76 3.58 -10.83 20.55
N THR A 77 4.86 -11.09 20.78
CA THR A 77 5.88 -10.13 21.26
C THR A 77 6.87 -9.70 20.17
N GLY A 78 6.54 -9.94 18.90
CA GLY A 78 7.42 -9.67 17.76
C GLY A 78 8.35 -10.84 17.39
N GLU A 79 8.45 -11.86 18.21
CA GLU A 79 9.25 -13.06 17.94
C GLU A 79 8.46 -14.09 17.11
N ALA A 80 9.18 -15.05 16.51
CA ALA A 80 8.55 -16.12 15.72
C ALA A 80 7.62 -16.98 16.58
N ARG A 81 6.46 -17.31 16.05
CA ARG A 81 5.45 -18.17 16.68
C ARG A 81 5.09 -19.33 15.76
N TYR A 82 4.83 -20.47 16.37
CA TYR A 82 4.52 -21.72 15.69
C TYR A 82 3.23 -22.29 16.24
N LEU A 83 2.31 -22.64 15.34
CA LEU A 83 1.02 -23.22 15.67
C LEU A 83 1.10 -24.75 15.57
N ASP A 84 0.87 -25.42 16.69
CA ASP A 84 0.67 -26.86 16.79
C ASP A 84 -0.83 -27.14 16.65
N ILE A 85 -1.19 -28.09 15.82
CA ILE A 85 -2.58 -28.42 15.55
C ILE A 85 -2.78 -29.89 15.77
N SER A 86 -3.67 -30.23 16.67
CA SER A 86 -4.14 -31.60 16.87
C SER A 86 -5.61 -31.68 16.53
N VAL A 87 -6.01 -32.73 15.84
CA VAL A 87 -7.39 -32.91 15.35
C VAL A 87 -7.90 -34.30 15.68
N ARG A 88 -9.19 -34.40 15.96
CA ARG A 88 -9.92 -35.67 15.99
C ARG A 88 -11.22 -35.55 15.22
N CYS A 89 -11.50 -36.55 14.41
CA CYS A 89 -12.71 -36.62 13.60
C CYS A 89 -13.31 -38.04 13.64
N PRO A 90 -14.63 -38.19 13.74
CA PRO A 90 -15.60 -37.14 13.99
C PRO A 90 -15.54 -36.57 15.42
N THR A 91 -16.19 -35.42 15.64
CA THR A 91 -16.28 -34.76 16.96
C THR A 91 -16.60 -35.73 18.09
N GLY A 92 -15.85 -35.63 19.20
CA GLY A 92 -16.09 -36.41 20.43
C GLY A 92 -15.63 -37.87 20.36
N THR A 93 -15.05 -38.35 19.28
CA THR A 93 -14.70 -39.77 19.08
C THR A 93 -13.20 -39.96 18.81
N GLY A 94 -12.56 -40.84 19.57
CA GLY A 94 -11.14 -41.20 19.43
C GLY A 94 -10.15 -40.19 20.03
N ASP A 95 -8.87 -40.49 19.85
CA ASP A 95 -7.75 -39.66 20.30
C ASP A 95 -7.44 -38.54 19.30
N TYR A 96 -6.80 -37.48 19.80
CA TYR A 96 -6.32 -36.40 18.92
C TYR A 96 -5.08 -36.86 18.15
N THR A 97 -5.07 -36.60 16.85
CA THR A 97 -3.91 -36.79 15.97
C THR A 97 -3.23 -35.44 15.77
N GLN A 98 -1.95 -35.35 16.14
CA GLN A 98 -1.14 -34.15 15.94
C GLN A 98 -0.72 -34.03 14.48
N LEU A 99 -0.94 -32.87 13.89
CA LEU A 99 -0.52 -32.54 12.53
C LEU A 99 0.91 -31.98 12.56
N GLN A 100 1.80 -32.56 11.77
CA GLN A 100 3.20 -32.14 11.69
C GLN A 100 3.60 -31.78 10.25
N PRO A 101 4.57 -30.85 10.09
CA PRO A 101 5.23 -30.04 11.12
C PRO A 101 4.33 -28.94 11.69
N ARG A 102 4.74 -28.33 12.83
CA ARG A 102 4.10 -27.09 13.31
C ARG A 102 4.14 -26.02 12.24
N GLN A 103 3.09 -25.27 12.14
CA GLN A 103 2.98 -24.19 11.15
C GLN A 103 3.52 -22.88 11.73
N GLN A 104 4.51 -22.28 11.06
CA GLN A 104 4.98 -20.95 11.43
C GLN A 104 3.90 -19.90 11.11
N LEU A 105 3.59 -19.06 12.09
CA LEU A 105 2.71 -17.91 11.89
C LEU A 105 3.53 -16.76 11.31
N THR A 106 3.14 -16.31 10.13
CA THR A 106 3.74 -15.15 9.45
C THR A 106 2.92 -13.90 9.75
N ALA A 107 3.61 -12.77 9.95
CA ALA A 107 2.93 -11.51 10.23
C ALA A 107 2.05 -11.08 9.05
N ALA A 108 0.80 -10.74 9.32
CA ALA A 108 -0.04 -10.01 8.36
C ALA A 108 0.50 -8.59 8.16
N PRO A 109 0.27 -7.90 7.01
CA PRO A 109 0.83 -6.57 6.71
C PRO A 109 0.59 -5.52 7.81
N TYR A 110 -0.55 -5.55 8.49
CA TYR A 110 -0.84 -4.67 9.63
C TYR A 110 -0.04 -4.99 10.90
N ALA A 111 0.33 -6.25 11.12
CA ALA A 111 1.15 -6.65 12.26
C ALA A 111 2.62 -6.24 12.09
N LEU A 112 3.13 -6.17 10.86
CA LEU A 112 4.45 -5.60 10.55
C LEU A 112 4.54 -4.12 10.89
N TYR A 113 3.44 -3.38 10.75
CA TYR A 113 3.37 -1.97 11.13
C TYR A 113 3.38 -1.79 12.66
N ALA A 114 2.71 -2.66 13.41
CA ALA A 114 2.68 -2.62 14.87
C ALA A 114 4.05 -2.95 15.49
N THR A 115 4.78 -3.92 14.94
CA THR A 115 6.15 -4.23 15.39
C THR A 115 7.15 -3.11 15.07
N SER A 116 6.92 -2.34 13.99
CA SER A 116 7.72 -1.13 13.69
C SER A 116 7.43 0.03 14.64
N ALA A 117 6.26 0.08 15.28
CA ALA A 117 5.92 1.10 16.27
C ALA A 117 6.55 0.82 17.65
N GLU A 118 6.85 -0.44 17.98
CA GLU A 118 7.49 -0.85 19.23
C GLU A 118 9.02 -0.83 19.15
N ALA A 119 9.59 -0.95 17.96
CA ALA A 119 11.02 -0.89 17.67
C ALA A 119 11.47 0.48 17.14
N ALA A 120 11.02 1.58 17.75
CA ALA A 120 11.71 2.86 17.61
C ALA A 120 12.96 2.84 18.48
N GLU A 121 13.98 2.09 18.09
CA GLU A 121 15.26 1.96 18.80
C GLU A 121 16.10 3.25 18.76
N THR A 122 15.62 4.29 18.05
CA THR A 122 16.16 5.63 18.06
C THR A 122 15.05 6.66 17.90
N ALA A 123 14.34 6.98 18.98
CA ALA A 123 13.62 8.25 19.06
C ALA A 123 14.66 9.36 19.26
N ILE A 124 15.03 10.08 18.21
CA ILE A 124 15.94 11.24 18.30
C ILE A 124 15.30 12.39 19.07
N TYR A 125 13.98 12.40 19.26
CA TYR A 125 13.24 13.34 20.09
C TYR A 125 12.01 12.67 20.72
N ALA A 126 12.07 12.36 22.01
CA ALA A 126 10.87 12.18 22.82
C ALA A 126 10.38 13.54 23.30
N ALA A 127 9.28 14.05 22.77
CA ALA A 127 8.75 15.36 23.14
C ALA A 127 8.09 15.41 24.53
N SER A 128 7.86 14.27 25.19
CA SER A 128 7.45 14.17 26.59
C SER A 128 7.61 12.75 27.11
N ALA A 129 8.53 12.51 28.02
CA ALA A 129 8.52 11.37 28.92
C ALA A 129 8.30 11.92 30.33
N ASP A 130 7.17 11.60 30.95
CA ASP A 130 6.82 12.05 32.29
C ASP A 130 7.73 11.49 33.41
N SER A 131 8.52 10.47 33.11
CA SER A 131 9.67 10.06 33.92
C SER A 131 10.51 8.99 33.22
N VAL A 132 11.77 9.24 32.91
CA VAL A 132 12.75 8.20 32.61
C VAL A 132 13.60 8.02 33.86
N PRO A 133 13.73 6.82 34.45
CA PRO A 133 14.67 6.58 35.52
C PRO A 133 16.09 6.93 35.04
N TRP A 134 16.79 7.74 35.81
CA TRP A 134 18.13 8.28 35.51
C TRP A 134 19.14 7.18 35.11
N MET A 135 18.96 5.97 35.62
CA MET A 135 19.78 4.79 35.32
C MET A 135 19.67 4.21 33.91
N GLY A 136 18.76 4.72 33.07
CA GLY A 136 18.54 4.21 31.68
C GLY A 136 19.28 5.03 30.61
N ILE A 137 19.96 6.10 30.94
CA ILE A 137 20.65 6.96 29.97
C ILE A 137 22.12 6.56 29.88
N SER A 138 22.57 6.05 28.75
CA SER A 138 23.98 5.73 28.51
C SER A 138 24.72 6.92 27.85
N GLY A 139 25.96 7.17 28.25
CA GLY A 139 26.80 8.21 27.65
C GLY A 139 26.74 9.57 28.37
N LEU A 140 26.24 9.63 29.59
CA LEU A 140 26.32 10.84 30.43
C LEU A 140 27.77 11.12 30.83
N PRO A 141 28.19 12.40 30.85
CA PRO A 141 29.46 12.80 31.43
C PRO A 141 29.57 12.37 32.90
N ALA A 142 30.78 12.09 33.38
CA ALA A 142 31.01 11.75 34.79
C ALA A 142 30.49 12.86 35.70
N GLY A 143 29.62 12.51 36.68
CA GLY A 143 29.01 13.45 37.63
C GLY A 143 27.49 13.57 37.51
N PHE A 144 26.87 12.99 36.45
CA PHE A 144 25.41 13.06 36.25
C PHE A 144 24.63 11.80 36.68
N ALA A 145 25.33 10.80 37.22
CA ALA A 145 24.75 9.47 37.41
C ALA A 145 24.34 9.12 38.85
N ASP A 146 24.52 10.04 39.83
CA ASP A 146 24.45 9.71 41.26
C ASP A 146 23.41 10.50 42.07
N ASP A 147 22.51 11.22 41.42
CA ASP A 147 21.51 12.11 42.07
C ASP A 147 22.11 13.19 43.01
N VAL A 148 23.41 13.40 42.94
CA VAL A 148 24.13 14.44 43.72
C VAL A 148 24.77 15.41 42.74
N ASP A 149 24.32 16.66 42.74
CA ASP A 149 24.96 17.73 41.96
C ASP A 149 26.32 18.09 42.66
N ASN A 150 27.38 17.44 42.19
CA ASN A 150 28.74 17.67 42.66
C ASN A 150 29.66 18.30 41.61
N ASP A 151 29.14 18.64 40.45
CA ASP A 151 29.92 19.25 39.36
C ASP A 151 29.82 20.76 39.34
N THR A 152 28.92 21.36 40.08
CA THR A 152 28.85 22.82 40.18
C THR A 152 29.79 23.28 41.24
N ILE A 153 31.03 23.60 40.87
CA ILE A 153 31.95 24.26 41.76
C ILE A 153 31.52 25.72 41.88
N TYR A 154 30.75 25.99 42.92
CA TYR A 154 30.43 27.37 43.28
C TYR A 154 31.65 28.03 43.94
N SER A 155 32.06 29.16 43.45
CA SER A 155 33.01 29.99 44.10
C SER A 155 32.32 31.24 44.66
N ALA A 156 32.61 31.56 45.94
CA ALA A 156 32.11 32.79 46.54
C ALA A 156 32.83 34.00 45.92
N GLY A 157 32.04 34.93 45.33
CA GLY A 157 32.56 36.22 44.90
C GLY A 157 32.90 37.11 46.09
N THR A 158 33.53 38.30 45.83
CA THR A 158 33.91 39.27 46.84
C THR A 158 32.71 39.62 47.72
N GLY A 159 32.85 39.43 49.02
CA GLY A 159 31.80 39.73 49.99
C GLY A 159 30.91 38.60 50.41
N LEU A 160 31.11 37.41 49.84
CA LEU A 160 30.44 36.19 50.23
C LEU A 160 31.44 35.16 50.75
N ALA A 161 30.99 34.29 51.63
CA ALA A 161 31.73 33.12 52.08
C ALA A 161 30.87 31.88 51.72
N LEU A 162 31.50 30.84 51.17
CA LEU A 162 30.87 29.55 50.87
C LEU A 162 31.38 28.51 51.85
N THR A 163 30.47 27.87 52.57
CA THR A 163 30.79 26.72 53.43
C THR A 163 29.87 25.57 53.07
N GLY A 164 30.40 24.51 52.40
CA GLY A 164 29.62 23.45 51.77
C GLY A 164 28.82 24.03 50.62
N THR A 165 27.51 23.85 50.62
CA THR A 165 26.59 24.41 49.63
C THR A 165 25.88 25.69 50.07
N THR A 166 26.31 26.28 51.23
CA THR A 166 25.61 27.42 51.76
C THR A 166 26.46 28.69 51.56
N PHE A 167 25.91 29.68 50.91
CA PHE A 167 26.46 31.03 50.79
C PHE A 167 26.04 31.83 52.00
N SER A 168 27.05 32.48 52.66
CA SER A 168 26.81 33.42 53.72
C SER A 168 27.52 34.75 53.40
N VAL A 169 27.01 35.82 53.93
CA VAL A 169 27.64 37.14 53.77
C VAL A 169 28.91 37.22 54.63
N ASN A 170 30.03 37.54 53.97
CA ASN A 170 31.28 37.82 54.71
C ASN A 170 31.23 39.22 55.30
N THR A 171 30.85 39.31 56.52
CA THR A 171 30.71 40.59 57.26
C THR A 171 32.00 41.30 57.47
N THR A 172 33.16 40.64 57.23
CA THR A 172 34.47 41.33 57.25
C THR A 172 34.80 42.10 55.99
N THR A 173 34.10 41.73 54.88
CA THR A 173 34.26 42.29 53.52
C THR A 173 33.07 43.16 53.10
N ILE A 174 31.86 42.83 53.55
CA ILE A 174 30.67 43.63 53.36
C ILE A 174 30.22 44.21 54.68
N GLN A 175 30.08 45.49 54.68
CA GLN A 175 29.63 46.22 55.88
C GLN A 175 28.15 45.75 56.19
N ALA A 176 27.93 45.38 57.44
CA ALA A 176 26.57 45.06 57.92
C ALA A 176 25.67 46.31 57.81
N ARG A 177 24.36 46.02 57.69
CA ARG A 177 23.37 47.10 57.69
C ARG A 177 23.56 47.97 58.92
N VAL A 178 23.60 49.27 58.68
CA VAL A 178 23.70 50.27 59.81
C VAL A 178 22.49 50.06 60.72
N THR A 179 22.74 49.71 61.96
CA THR A 179 21.70 49.45 62.96
C THR A 179 21.67 50.47 64.08
N GLY A 180 22.63 51.36 64.06
CA GLY A 180 22.76 52.46 65.07
C GLY A 180 22.27 53.79 64.50
N ALA A 181 21.76 54.62 65.40
CA ALA A 181 21.43 56.02 65.10
C ALA A 181 22.14 56.92 66.08
N CYS A 182 22.64 58.03 65.62
CA CYS A 182 23.23 59.08 66.51
C CYS A 182 22.11 59.87 67.18
N GLY A 183 22.35 60.30 68.42
CA GLY A 183 21.44 61.19 69.13
C GLY A 183 21.38 62.57 68.45
N ALA A 184 20.31 63.33 68.74
CA ALA A 184 20.14 64.68 68.18
C ALA A 184 21.35 65.55 68.42
N GLY A 185 21.93 66.16 67.35
CA GLY A 185 23.13 66.99 67.36
C GLY A 185 24.44 66.23 67.16
N TYR A 186 24.37 64.94 66.77
CA TYR A 186 25.58 64.16 66.47
C TYR A 186 25.45 63.59 65.07
N ALA A 187 26.52 63.63 64.29
CA ALA A 187 26.66 63.00 63.00
C ALA A 187 27.39 61.65 63.13
N ILE A 188 27.12 60.73 62.17
CA ILE A 188 27.87 59.49 62.11
C ILE A 188 29.28 59.78 61.61
N LYS A 189 30.30 59.48 62.49
CA LYS A 189 31.69 59.61 62.14
C LYS A 189 32.22 58.39 61.40
N THR A 190 31.86 57.23 61.88
CA THR A 190 32.34 55.98 61.33
C THR A 190 31.21 54.94 61.40
N ILE A 191 31.10 54.12 60.34
CA ILE A 191 30.26 52.91 60.33
C ILE A 191 31.19 51.71 60.37
N ASN A 192 31.12 50.95 61.43
CA ASN A 192 31.91 49.73 61.60
C ASN A 192 31.42 48.59 60.71
N ALA A 193 32.26 47.59 60.49
CA ALA A 193 31.94 46.44 59.66
C ALA A 193 30.74 45.63 60.17
N ASP A 194 30.43 45.72 61.47
CA ASP A 194 29.27 45.10 62.10
C ASP A 194 27.96 45.92 61.97
N GLY A 195 28.03 47.12 61.33
CA GLY A 195 26.92 48.04 61.17
C GLY A 195 26.66 48.97 62.34
N SER A 196 27.46 48.89 63.43
CA SER A 196 27.41 49.86 64.50
C SER A 196 28.00 51.21 64.06
N VAL A 197 27.56 52.32 64.70
CA VAL A 197 27.99 53.65 64.32
C VAL A 197 28.72 54.30 65.47
N GLU A 198 29.82 55.02 65.18
CA GLU A 198 30.46 55.98 66.08
C GLU A 198 29.98 57.37 65.73
N CYS A 199 29.51 58.08 66.68
CA CYS A 199 28.96 59.41 66.52
C CYS A 199 29.92 60.49 67.00
N GLU A 200 29.98 61.61 66.32
CA GLU A 200 30.67 62.84 66.80
C GLU A 200 29.70 64.01 66.83
N LEU A 201 29.99 65.04 67.60
CA LEU A 201 29.18 66.26 67.61
C LEU A 201 29.10 66.83 66.16
N ASP A 202 27.93 67.01 65.68
CA ASP A 202 27.68 67.66 64.39
C ASP A 202 27.84 69.18 64.55
N ASN A 203 29.04 69.64 64.29
CA ASN A 203 29.34 71.04 64.31
C ASN A 203 29.21 71.75 62.98
N ASP A 204 28.86 71.01 61.97
CA ASP A 204 28.72 71.52 60.60
C ASP A 204 27.35 71.14 60.04
N THR A 205 26.48 72.10 60.13
CA THR A 205 25.06 71.93 59.80
C THR A 205 24.69 72.23 58.32
N GLN A 206 25.63 72.10 57.40
CA GLN A 206 25.32 72.25 55.99
C GLN A 206 25.49 70.96 55.24
N TYR A 207 24.46 70.09 55.30
CA TYR A 207 24.34 68.98 54.37
C TYR A 207 23.78 69.53 53.04
N ILE A 208 24.45 69.18 51.94
CA ILE A 208 23.95 69.45 50.59
C ILE A 208 23.45 68.13 50.02
N ALA A 209 22.18 68.09 49.67
CA ALA A 209 21.64 66.95 48.99
C ALA A 209 22.28 66.79 47.61
N GLY A 210 22.77 65.57 47.28
CA GLY A 210 23.26 65.22 45.95
C GLY A 210 22.13 65.07 44.95
N THR A 211 22.53 64.77 43.75
CA THR A 211 21.56 64.52 42.67
C THR A 211 20.56 63.42 43.07
N SER A 212 19.27 63.61 42.86
CA SER A 212 18.22 62.69 43.25
C SER A 212 17.84 62.58 44.72
N LEU A 213 18.38 63.52 45.53
CA LEU A 213 17.97 63.72 46.89
C LEU A 213 17.64 65.17 47.11
N TYR A 214 16.69 65.49 47.99
CA TYR A 214 16.49 66.86 48.53
C TYR A 214 16.43 66.86 50.05
N LEU A 215 16.90 67.94 50.64
CA LEU A 215 16.98 68.13 52.08
C LEU A 215 15.83 69.01 52.53
N THR A 216 15.04 68.54 53.50
CA THR A 216 14.06 69.36 54.21
C THR A 216 14.28 69.20 55.72
N ASP A 217 14.59 70.31 56.40
CA ASP A 217 14.75 70.31 57.83
C ASP A 217 15.68 69.18 58.38
N ASN A 218 16.91 69.02 57.90
CA ASN A 218 17.82 67.95 58.23
C ASN A 218 17.38 66.52 57.87
N THR A 219 16.37 66.36 57.04
CA THR A 219 15.95 65.07 56.56
C THR A 219 16.22 64.95 55.07
N PHE A 220 17.03 63.97 54.68
CA PHE A 220 17.20 63.61 53.26
C PHE A 220 15.99 62.84 52.74
N ASN A 221 15.42 63.37 51.72
CA ASN A 221 14.31 62.71 50.97
C ASN A 221 14.78 62.33 49.58
N VAL A 222 14.29 61.25 49.11
CA VAL A 222 14.51 60.81 47.70
C VAL A 222 13.65 61.66 46.76
N ASP A 223 14.30 62.31 45.78
CA ASP A 223 13.59 62.94 44.70
C ASP A 223 12.98 61.91 43.81
N MET A 224 11.69 61.63 44.02
CA MET A 224 10.97 60.65 43.29
C MET A 224 10.78 61.03 41.79
N MET A 225 11.09 62.31 41.44
CA MET A 225 11.11 62.72 40.03
C MET A 225 12.42 62.39 39.33
N ALA A 226 13.51 62.27 40.12
CA ALA A 226 14.86 61.98 39.63
C ALA A 226 15.27 60.50 39.83
N VAL A 227 14.60 59.77 40.70
CA VAL A 227 14.86 58.33 40.98
C VAL A 227 13.59 57.53 40.83
N GLN A 228 13.65 56.59 40.00
CA GLN A 228 12.51 55.68 39.82
C GLN A 228 12.25 54.87 41.10
N ALA A 229 11.02 54.89 41.60
CA ALA A 229 10.62 54.08 42.73
C ALA A 229 10.78 52.57 42.41
N ARG A 230 10.99 51.79 43.45
CA ARG A 230 11.06 50.33 43.30
C ARG A 230 9.73 49.83 42.71
N VAL A 231 9.84 49.05 41.64
CA VAL A 231 8.69 48.35 41.08
C VAL A 231 8.19 47.31 42.08
N THR A 232 6.97 47.45 42.54
CA THR A 232 6.32 46.54 43.50
C THR A 232 5.14 45.78 42.93
N GLU A 233 4.79 46.11 41.73
CA GLU A 233 3.66 45.49 41.01
C GLU A 233 4.15 44.46 40.00
N GLU A 234 3.32 43.48 39.71
CA GLU A 234 3.54 42.49 38.66
C GLU A 234 2.38 42.57 37.64
N CYS A 235 2.70 42.30 36.40
CA CYS A 235 1.65 42.15 35.40
C CYS A 235 0.88 40.87 35.61
N GLY A 236 -0.44 40.93 35.41
CA GLY A 236 -1.27 39.74 35.42
C GLY A 236 -0.84 38.72 34.35
N SER A 237 -1.20 37.45 34.55
CA SER A 237 -0.89 36.38 33.62
C SER A 237 -1.31 36.76 32.17
N GLY A 238 -0.36 36.70 31.24
CA GLY A 238 -0.60 37.07 29.83
C GLY A 238 -0.27 38.51 29.49
N SER A 239 0.30 39.30 30.43
CA SER A 239 0.72 40.66 30.17
C SER A 239 2.21 40.83 30.48
N ALA A 240 2.87 41.70 29.75
CA ALA A 240 4.25 42.12 30.00
C ALA A 240 4.30 43.60 30.36
N ILE A 241 5.36 43.96 31.13
CA ILE A 241 5.59 45.36 31.44
C ILE A 241 5.95 46.12 30.16
N ARG A 242 5.13 47.11 29.81
CA ARG A 242 5.38 48.02 28.70
C ARG A 242 6.18 49.24 29.10
N GLN A 243 5.93 49.75 30.31
CA GLN A 243 6.54 50.95 30.83
C GLN A 243 6.56 50.89 32.36
N ILE A 244 7.66 51.36 32.95
CA ILE A 244 7.76 51.61 34.37
C ILE A 244 7.78 53.13 34.54
N LEU A 245 6.86 53.67 35.33
CA LEU A 245 6.75 55.09 35.62
C LEU A 245 7.72 55.47 36.73
N SER A 246 7.98 56.78 36.91
CA SER A 246 8.91 57.34 37.92
C SER A 246 8.51 57.01 39.34
N ASP A 247 7.23 56.78 39.60
CA ASP A 247 6.66 56.41 40.90
C ASP A 247 6.75 54.89 41.20
N GLY A 248 7.28 54.10 40.25
CA GLY A 248 7.40 52.66 40.39
C GLY A 248 6.17 51.89 39.95
N THR A 249 5.11 52.55 39.53
CA THR A 249 3.96 51.85 38.92
C THR A 249 4.28 51.33 37.54
N ILE A 250 3.65 50.26 37.15
CA ILE A 250 3.86 49.65 35.84
C ILE A 250 2.66 49.77 34.95
N ASN A 251 2.89 50.06 33.69
CA ASN A 251 1.90 49.87 32.65
C ASN A 251 2.11 48.51 32.01
N CYS A 252 1.16 47.64 32.18
CA CYS A 252 1.16 46.32 31.54
C CYS A 252 0.51 46.39 30.18
N GLN A 253 1.10 45.72 29.23
CA GLN A 253 0.49 45.48 27.92
C GLN A 253 0.16 43.99 27.84
N GLU A 254 -1.04 43.66 27.47
CA GLU A 254 -1.34 42.27 27.10
C GLU A 254 -0.32 41.83 26.03
N VAL A 255 0.48 40.84 26.36
CA VAL A 255 1.20 40.10 25.32
C VAL A 255 0.12 39.43 24.55
N GLU A 256 -0.08 39.81 23.28
CA GLU A 256 -1.18 39.35 22.41
C GLU A 256 -1.28 37.82 22.37
N SER A 257 -1.70 37.23 23.50
CA SER A 257 -1.91 35.79 23.60
C SER A 257 -3.29 35.40 23.01
N ALA A 258 -4.18 36.39 22.85
CA ALA A 258 -5.48 36.14 22.22
C ALA A 258 -5.38 35.88 20.71
N ASN A 259 -4.31 36.37 20.07
CA ASN A 259 -4.11 36.26 18.61
C ASN A 259 -2.91 35.34 18.26
N SER A 260 -2.27 34.71 19.26
CA SER A 260 -1.17 33.79 19.00
C SER A 260 -1.62 32.33 19.06
N TRP A 261 -1.09 31.53 18.17
CA TRP A 261 -1.27 30.09 18.24
C TRP A 261 -0.28 29.48 19.22
N ARG A 262 -0.79 28.83 20.28
CA ARG A 262 0.05 28.26 21.37
C ARG A 262 0.59 26.90 21.00
N LEU A 263 1.79 26.56 21.48
CA LEU A 263 2.37 25.21 21.32
C LEU A 263 1.52 24.10 21.97
N THR A 264 0.80 24.44 23.05
CA THR A 264 -0.13 23.53 23.73
C THR A 264 -1.53 23.51 23.11
N GLY A 265 -1.73 24.23 22.02
CA GLY A 265 -3.03 24.42 21.37
C GLY A 265 -3.86 25.55 22.01
N ASN A 266 -4.90 25.96 21.29
CA ASN A 266 -5.82 26.99 21.72
C ASN A 266 -7.20 26.38 22.01
N SER A 267 -7.89 26.89 23.03
CA SER A 267 -9.28 26.55 23.34
C SER A 267 -10.19 27.75 23.04
N GLY A 268 -11.48 27.50 22.81
CA GLY A 268 -12.43 28.54 22.48
C GLY A 268 -12.29 29.12 21.06
N THR A 269 -11.62 28.40 20.16
CA THR A 269 -11.46 28.81 18.76
C THR A 269 -12.76 28.63 17.99
N THR A 270 -13.01 29.55 17.06
CA THR A 270 -14.15 29.51 16.14
C THR A 270 -13.62 29.28 14.72
N PRO A 271 -14.02 28.19 14.04
CA PRO A 271 -13.66 27.95 12.65
C PRO A 271 -14.01 29.15 11.75
N GLY A 272 -13.08 29.49 10.84
CA GLY A 272 -13.22 30.64 9.96
C GLY A 272 -12.79 31.99 10.56
N THR A 273 -12.75 32.11 11.90
CA THR A 273 -12.26 33.30 12.60
C THR A 273 -10.84 33.09 13.11
N ASN A 274 -10.58 31.91 13.67
CA ASN A 274 -9.27 31.54 14.19
C ASN A 274 -8.64 30.47 13.28
N PHE A 275 -7.48 30.75 12.74
CA PHE A 275 -6.76 29.85 11.82
C PHE A 275 -5.26 30.06 11.90
N ILE A 276 -4.50 29.08 11.45
CA ILE A 276 -3.07 29.22 11.14
C ILE A 276 -2.94 29.36 9.64
N GLY A 277 -2.41 30.48 9.16
CA GLY A 277 -2.28 30.73 7.72
C GLY A 277 -2.00 32.18 7.40
N THR A 278 -2.15 32.51 6.12
CA THR A 278 -1.96 33.86 5.57
C THR A 278 -3.31 34.51 5.24
N ASN A 279 -3.39 35.81 5.37
CA ASN A 279 -4.56 36.63 4.94
C ASN A 279 -4.38 37.21 3.55
N ASP A 280 -3.22 37.02 2.95
CA ASP A 280 -2.87 37.48 1.61
C ASP A 280 -2.72 36.29 0.64
N ASN A 281 -2.57 36.56 -0.64
CA ASN A 281 -2.40 35.53 -1.67
C ASN A 281 -0.97 34.99 -1.70
N GLN A 282 -0.47 34.56 -0.54
CA GLN A 282 0.87 33.97 -0.37
C GLN A 282 0.80 32.54 0.13
N ALA A 283 1.74 31.72 -0.29
CA ALA A 283 1.80 30.32 0.16
C ALA A 283 2.14 30.24 1.64
N PHE A 284 1.47 29.33 2.35
CA PHE A 284 1.78 28.97 3.74
C PHE A 284 2.63 27.70 3.80
N GLU A 285 3.75 27.74 4.52
CA GLU A 285 4.67 26.61 4.67
C GLU A 285 4.82 26.15 6.11
N ILE A 286 4.79 24.83 6.32
CA ILE A 286 5.19 24.16 7.55
C ILE A 286 6.58 23.56 7.35
N LYS A 287 7.51 23.88 8.27
CA LYS A 287 8.91 23.44 8.19
C LYS A 287 9.33 22.70 9.46
N VAL A 288 10.20 21.71 9.29
CA VAL A 288 10.91 21.01 10.37
C VAL A 288 12.40 21.07 10.07
N ASN A 289 13.20 21.49 11.03
CA ASN A 289 14.64 21.70 10.84
C ASN A 289 14.97 22.57 9.59
N GLY A 290 14.17 23.62 9.37
CA GLY A 290 14.34 24.52 8.22
C GLY A 290 13.88 23.95 6.88
N GLN A 291 13.54 22.65 6.80
CA GLN A 291 13.08 21.98 5.58
C GLN A 291 11.55 21.99 5.50
N ARG A 292 11.01 22.18 4.29
CA ARG A 292 9.58 22.15 4.03
C ARG A 292 9.01 20.75 4.23
N VAL A 293 7.95 20.65 5.02
CA VAL A 293 7.15 19.44 5.22
C VAL A 293 5.83 19.55 4.46
N PHE A 294 5.18 20.73 4.55
CA PHE A 294 3.98 21.06 3.80
C PHE A 294 4.04 22.48 3.27
N ARG A 295 3.41 22.67 2.13
CA ARG A 295 3.14 23.98 1.53
C ARG A 295 1.71 23.98 1.00
N PHE A 296 0.96 25.00 1.33
CA PHE A 296 -0.37 25.27 0.82
C PHE A 296 -0.27 26.47 -0.11
N GLU A 297 -0.52 26.27 -1.39
CA GLU A 297 -0.45 27.33 -2.40
C GLU A 297 -1.83 27.84 -2.72
N PRO A 298 -2.09 29.15 -2.59
CA PRO A 298 -3.34 29.72 -3.05
C PRO A 298 -3.41 29.70 -4.57
N THR A 299 -4.57 29.36 -5.09
CA THR A 299 -4.89 29.45 -6.50
C THR A 299 -6.21 30.19 -6.69
N TYR A 300 -6.61 30.43 -7.91
CA TYR A 300 -7.85 31.17 -8.18
C TYR A 300 -9.10 30.45 -7.65
N ASN A 301 -9.15 29.12 -7.70
CA ASN A 301 -10.35 28.35 -7.37
C ASN A 301 -10.14 27.44 -6.15
N THR A 302 -9.21 26.53 -6.21
CA THR A 302 -8.97 25.52 -5.17
C THR A 302 -7.48 25.42 -4.87
N PRO A 303 -7.04 25.62 -3.60
CA PRO A 303 -5.62 25.63 -3.26
C PRO A 303 -4.94 24.29 -3.56
N ASN A 304 -3.64 24.35 -3.82
CA ASN A 304 -2.78 23.19 -3.93
C ASN A 304 -2.19 22.83 -2.57
N THR A 305 -1.99 21.53 -2.35
CA THR A 305 -1.30 21.00 -1.17
C THR A 305 -0.04 20.26 -1.60
N ILE A 306 1.13 20.66 -1.09
CA ILE A 306 2.41 20.08 -1.45
C ILE A 306 3.13 19.60 -0.19
N GLY A 307 3.04 18.31 0.10
CA GLY A 307 3.81 17.66 1.15
C GLY A 307 5.19 17.21 0.67
N GLY A 308 6.10 16.98 1.62
CA GLY A 308 7.41 16.39 1.39
C GLY A 308 8.48 17.34 0.84
N LEU A 309 9.63 16.73 0.54
CA LEU A 309 10.84 17.46 0.16
C LEU A 309 10.91 17.65 -1.37
N ASN A 310 11.11 18.90 -1.80
CA ASN A 310 11.32 19.30 -3.19
C ASN A 310 10.22 18.93 -4.19
N ASN A 311 9.09 18.40 -3.74
CA ASN A 311 7.94 18.17 -4.60
C ASN A 311 7.39 19.50 -5.15
N TRP A 312 6.85 19.47 -6.34
CA TRP A 312 6.38 20.68 -7.01
C TRP A 312 5.13 20.45 -7.86
N ILE A 313 4.41 21.54 -8.08
CA ILE A 313 3.24 21.61 -8.94
C ILE A 313 3.49 22.72 -9.96
N THR A 314 3.14 22.48 -11.22
CA THR A 314 3.31 23.46 -12.31
C THR A 314 2.53 24.75 -12.01
N PRO A 315 3.11 25.94 -12.21
CA PRO A 315 2.41 27.19 -12.10
C PRO A 315 1.14 27.22 -12.98
N GLY A 316 0.03 27.64 -12.41
CA GLY A 316 -1.28 27.67 -13.09
C GLY A 316 -2.15 26.44 -12.82
N VAL A 317 -1.59 25.35 -12.34
CA VAL A 317 -2.34 24.18 -11.87
C VAL A 317 -3.07 24.50 -10.58
N MET A 318 -4.32 24.03 -10.43
CA MET A 318 -5.13 24.19 -9.23
C MET A 318 -5.76 22.87 -8.78
N GLY A 319 -6.07 22.78 -7.49
CA GLY A 319 -6.68 21.60 -6.87
C GLY A 319 -5.78 20.37 -6.79
N ALA A 320 -4.50 20.53 -7.03
CA ALA A 320 -3.55 19.42 -7.01
C ALA A 320 -3.05 19.11 -5.60
N THR A 321 -2.80 17.83 -5.33
CA THR A 321 -2.37 17.36 -4.02
C THR A 321 -1.19 16.40 -4.11
N ILE A 322 -0.09 16.72 -3.43
CA ILE A 322 1.01 15.81 -3.14
C ILE A 322 1.04 15.62 -1.63
N CYS A 323 0.70 14.44 -1.12
CA CYS A 323 0.62 14.21 0.34
C CYS A 323 2.00 14.15 1.00
N GLY A 324 3.04 13.71 0.28
CA GLY A 324 4.38 13.60 0.85
C GLY A 324 5.40 12.95 -0.05
N GLY A 325 6.45 12.37 0.56
CA GLY A 325 7.54 11.74 -0.18
C GLY A 325 8.42 12.74 -0.93
N GLY A 326 8.97 12.30 -2.04
CA GLY A 326 9.97 13.04 -2.78
C GLY A 326 11.37 12.95 -2.15
N GLY A 327 12.37 13.37 -2.89
CA GLY A 327 13.76 13.36 -2.48
C GLY A 327 14.53 14.49 -3.15
N ARG A 328 15.85 14.52 -2.95
CA ARG A 328 16.69 15.53 -3.61
C ARG A 328 16.70 15.34 -5.12
N ASP A 329 16.76 14.08 -5.58
CA ASP A 329 16.93 13.71 -6.98
C ASP A 329 15.68 13.07 -7.59
N GLU A 330 14.67 12.73 -6.79
CA GLU A 330 13.45 12.07 -7.23
C GLU A 330 12.22 12.79 -6.62
N GLN A 331 11.91 13.97 -7.18
CA GLN A 331 10.75 14.75 -6.75
C GLN A 331 9.47 14.18 -7.35
N ASN A 332 8.40 14.19 -6.57
CA ASN A 332 7.06 14.01 -7.14
C ASN A 332 6.58 15.31 -7.78
N SER A 333 5.89 15.21 -8.90
CA SER A 333 5.40 16.37 -9.65
C SER A 333 3.97 16.22 -10.12
N ILE A 334 3.26 17.34 -10.20
CA ILE A 334 1.94 17.43 -10.81
C ILE A 334 1.95 18.57 -11.82
N THR A 335 1.59 18.28 -13.06
CA THR A 335 1.61 19.25 -14.15
C THR A 335 0.22 19.64 -14.63
N ASP A 336 -0.82 18.94 -14.16
CA ASP A 336 -2.19 19.11 -14.59
C ASP A 336 -3.17 19.26 -13.42
N MET A 337 -4.30 19.91 -13.68
CA MET A 337 -5.29 20.24 -12.66
C MET A 337 -5.91 19.01 -12.00
N TRP A 338 -6.23 19.13 -10.70
CA TRP A 338 -6.89 18.11 -9.91
C TRP A 338 -6.09 16.80 -9.78
N GLY A 339 -4.79 16.86 -10.12
CA GLY A 339 -3.89 15.72 -9.99
C GLY A 339 -3.62 15.34 -8.54
N THR A 340 -3.37 14.07 -8.27
CA THR A 340 -3.07 13.57 -6.92
C THR A 340 -1.86 12.64 -6.91
N VAL A 341 -0.90 12.91 -6.04
CA VAL A 341 0.19 11.99 -5.69
C VAL A 341 0.13 11.70 -4.19
N GLY A 342 -0.15 10.46 -3.80
CA GLY A 342 -0.22 10.06 -2.39
C GLY A 342 1.14 10.06 -1.69
N GLY A 343 2.23 9.80 -2.43
CA GLY A 343 3.59 9.83 -1.88
C GLY A 343 4.59 9.09 -2.76
N GLY A 344 5.68 8.58 -2.16
CA GLY A 344 6.74 7.88 -2.89
C GLY A 344 7.79 8.83 -3.48
N ALA A 345 8.46 8.44 -4.57
CA ALA A 345 9.56 9.20 -5.14
C ALA A 345 9.53 9.22 -6.67
N GLY A 346 9.74 10.38 -7.27
CA GLY A 346 9.83 10.54 -8.72
C GLY A 346 8.54 10.26 -9.48
N ASN A 347 7.38 10.28 -8.82
CA ASN A 347 6.10 10.04 -9.47
C ASN A 347 5.62 11.32 -10.17
N GLN A 348 5.08 11.17 -11.37
CA GLN A 348 4.60 12.27 -12.18
C GLN A 348 3.14 12.11 -12.53
N VAL A 349 2.31 13.07 -12.16
CA VAL A 349 0.92 13.20 -12.61
C VAL A 349 0.84 14.32 -13.64
N GLY A 350 0.21 14.01 -14.78
CA GLY A 350 0.12 14.89 -15.93
C GLY A 350 1.19 14.60 -17.00
N ASN A 351 1.06 15.26 -18.14
CA ASN A 351 1.82 14.95 -19.34
C ASN A 351 2.98 15.92 -19.62
N ASN A 352 3.24 16.89 -18.75
CA ASN A 352 4.20 18.00 -18.96
C ASN A 352 3.91 18.89 -20.19
N GLY A 353 2.69 18.85 -20.67
CA GLY A 353 2.22 19.74 -21.75
C GLY A 353 2.11 21.19 -21.30
N SER A 354 1.80 22.07 -22.24
CA SER A 354 1.47 23.47 -21.94
C SER A 354 0.00 23.68 -21.55
N ASP A 355 -0.86 22.72 -21.82
CA ASP A 355 -2.24 22.69 -21.43
C ASP A 355 -2.35 21.91 -20.09
N VAL A 356 -2.76 22.60 -19.04
CA VAL A 356 -2.89 22.02 -17.70
C VAL A 356 -4.24 21.34 -17.48
N GLU A 357 -5.09 21.26 -18.51
CA GLU A 357 -6.43 20.69 -18.46
C GLU A 357 -6.57 19.38 -19.25
N ASP A 358 -5.59 19.02 -20.05
CA ASP A 358 -5.68 17.84 -20.93
C ASP A 358 -5.48 16.50 -20.20
N SER A 359 -4.82 16.49 -19.05
CA SER A 359 -4.57 15.31 -18.21
C SER A 359 -5.15 15.41 -16.80
N MET A 360 -6.28 16.11 -16.66
CA MET A 360 -6.92 16.35 -15.35
C MET A 360 -7.34 15.07 -14.62
N PHE A 361 -7.44 15.17 -13.30
CA PHE A 361 -7.94 14.13 -12.38
C PHE A 361 -7.11 12.84 -12.36
N ALA A 362 -5.89 12.88 -12.89
CA ALA A 362 -5.00 11.73 -12.83
C ALA A 362 -4.47 11.51 -11.41
N THR A 363 -4.24 10.24 -11.04
CA THR A 363 -3.89 9.88 -9.67
C THR A 363 -2.76 8.86 -9.61
N ILE A 364 -1.75 9.12 -8.77
CA ILE A 364 -0.76 8.11 -8.36
C ILE A 364 -0.85 7.95 -6.85
N ALA A 365 -1.23 6.76 -6.36
CA ALA A 365 -1.33 6.52 -4.93
C ALA A 365 0.04 6.47 -4.24
N GLY A 366 1.09 6.01 -4.94
CA GLY A 366 2.45 6.00 -4.43
C GLY A 366 3.44 5.24 -5.30
N GLY A 367 4.54 4.79 -4.72
CA GLY A 367 5.58 4.04 -5.42
C GLY A 367 6.72 4.90 -5.96
N ARG A 368 7.42 4.42 -6.99
CA ARG A 368 8.62 5.09 -7.51
C ARG A 368 8.58 5.21 -9.03
N LEU A 369 8.84 6.42 -9.55
CA LEU A 369 8.95 6.70 -11.00
C LEU A 369 7.71 6.27 -11.80
N ASN A 370 6.53 6.33 -11.21
CA ASN A 370 5.28 6.06 -11.91
C ASN A 370 4.78 7.31 -12.63
N ALA A 371 4.08 7.14 -13.75
CA ALA A 371 3.50 8.21 -14.54
C ALA A 371 2.00 7.99 -14.78
N ALA A 372 1.18 8.99 -14.47
CA ALA A 372 -0.25 9.03 -14.79
C ALA A 372 -0.51 10.28 -15.63
N SER A 373 -0.51 10.12 -16.95
CA SER A 373 -0.57 11.23 -17.90
C SER A 373 -1.84 11.26 -18.75
N GLY A 374 -2.69 10.26 -18.66
CA GLY A 374 -4.02 10.29 -19.26
C GLY A 374 -5.03 11.00 -18.36
N LYS A 375 -6.05 11.61 -18.93
CA LYS A 375 -7.16 12.20 -18.19
C LYS A 375 -7.91 11.11 -17.43
N PHE A 376 -8.19 11.34 -16.13
CA PHE A 376 -8.77 10.34 -15.22
C PHE A 376 -7.95 9.05 -15.07
N SER A 377 -6.69 9.04 -15.50
CA SER A 377 -5.84 7.85 -15.38
C SER A 377 -5.38 7.59 -13.94
N ALA A 378 -5.05 6.34 -13.64
CA ALA A 378 -4.62 5.96 -12.31
C ALA A 378 -3.43 4.99 -12.29
N VAL A 379 -2.48 5.21 -11.37
CA VAL A 379 -1.45 4.24 -11.00
C VAL A 379 -1.51 4.02 -9.49
N LEU A 380 -1.82 2.80 -9.04
CA LEU A 380 -1.96 2.54 -7.61
C LEU A 380 -0.62 2.36 -6.89
N GLY A 381 0.45 2.02 -7.61
CA GLY A 381 1.75 1.87 -6.98
C GLY A 381 2.79 1.15 -7.84
N GLY A 382 3.81 0.58 -7.19
CA GLY A 382 4.89 -0.12 -7.87
C GLY A 382 5.99 0.80 -8.37
N SER A 383 6.67 0.41 -9.44
CA SER A 383 7.78 1.18 -10.01
C SER A 383 7.68 1.27 -11.52
N THR A 384 7.91 2.45 -12.05
CA THR A 384 7.96 2.71 -13.51
C THR A 384 6.70 2.30 -14.29
N ASN A 385 5.54 2.27 -13.60
CA ASN A 385 4.28 2.00 -14.28
C ASN A 385 3.73 3.28 -14.92
N THR A 386 3.09 3.14 -16.08
CA THR A 386 2.56 4.27 -16.84
C THR A 386 1.09 4.06 -17.17
N ALA A 387 0.24 5.04 -16.88
CA ALA A 387 -1.15 5.11 -17.31
C ALA A 387 -1.33 6.38 -18.14
N SER A 388 -1.37 6.25 -19.47
CA SER A 388 -1.38 7.38 -20.40
C SER A 388 -2.64 7.49 -21.26
N GLY A 389 -3.45 6.45 -21.35
CA GLY A 389 -4.77 6.52 -21.98
C GLY A 389 -5.80 7.25 -21.10
N GLU A 390 -6.82 7.84 -21.69
CA GLU A 390 -7.94 8.42 -20.94
C GLU A 390 -8.67 7.30 -20.17
N PHE A 391 -8.98 7.51 -18.88
CA PHE A 391 -9.54 6.50 -17.96
C PHE A 391 -8.73 5.21 -17.83
N SER A 392 -7.44 5.21 -18.24
CA SER A 392 -6.58 4.03 -18.13
C SER A 392 -6.11 3.78 -16.69
N CYS A 393 -5.79 2.52 -16.38
CA CYS A 393 -5.32 2.15 -15.04
C CYS A 393 -4.17 1.12 -15.10
N ALA A 394 -3.04 1.46 -14.46
CA ALA A 394 -1.92 0.54 -14.21
C ALA A 394 -1.77 0.34 -12.70
N ASN A 395 -2.28 -0.78 -12.16
CA ASN A 395 -2.41 -0.91 -10.70
C ASN A 395 -1.06 -0.95 -9.98
N CYS A 396 -0.27 -1.98 -10.19
CA CYS A 396 0.98 -2.20 -9.45
C CYS A 396 1.98 -2.99 -10.29
N GLY A 397 3.16 -3.23 -9.75
CA GLY A 397 4.20 -4.04 -10.38
C GLY A 397 5.35 -3.20 -10.92
N LEU A 398 6.00 -3.68 -11.96
CA LEU A 398 7.19 -3.06 -12.54
C LEU A 398 7.01 -2.85 -14.04
N GLY A 399 7.13 -1.61 -14.51
CA GLY A 399 7.21 -1.31 -15.94
C GLY A 399 5.92 -1.60 -16.72
N ASN A 400 4.76 -1.63 -16.08
CA ASN A 400 3.49 -1.86 -16.76
C ASN A 400 2.99 -0.58 -17.42
N THR A 401 2.41 -0.70 -18.62
CA THR A 401 1.88 0.42 -19.39
C THR A 401 0.42 0.18 -19.75
N ALA A 402 -0.45 1.13 -19.44
CA ALA A 402 -1.83 1.21 -19.87
C ALA A 402 -1.97 2.48 -20.73
N SER A 403 -1.84 2.35 -22.04
CA SER A 403 -1.81 3.49 -22.96
C SER A 403 -3.02 3.63 -23.88
N GLY A 404 -3.81 2.58 -24.05
CA GLY A 404 -5.12 2.71 -24.71
C GLY A 404 -6.14 3.39 -23.80
N ASP A 405 -7.13 4.06 -24.37
CA ASP A 405 -8.22 4.64 -23.61
C ASP A 405 -9.03 3.53 -22.93
N TYR A 406 -9.42 3.74 -21.68
CA TYR A 406 -10.11 2.72 -20.84
C TYR A 406 -9.31 1.43 -20.64
N SER A 407 -8.01 1.41 -20.98
CA SER A 407 -7.17 0.22 -20.83
C SER A 407 -6.83 -0.07 -19.36
N PHE A 408 -6.62 -1.35 -19.06
CA PHE A 408 -6.36 -1.81 -17.70
C PHE A 408 -5.19 -2.80 -17.64
N VAL A 409 -4.23 -2.55 -16.75
CA VAL A 409 -3.22 -3.52 -16.35
C VAL A 409 -3.31 -3.78 -14.85
N GLY A 410 -3.70 -4.99 -14.46
CA GLY A 410 -3.90 -5.40 -13.06
C GLY A 410 -2.62 -5.50 -12.25
N GLY A 411 -1.46 -5.65 -12.91
CA GLY A 411 -0.14 -5.72 -12.28
C GLY A 411 0.85 -6.57 -13.06
N GLY A 412 1.89 -7.05 -12.39
CA GLY A 412 2.93 -7.88 -13.00
C GLY A 412 4.16 -7.11 -13.45
N ASN A 413 4.81 -7.57 -14.52
CA ASN A 413 6.05 -7.00 -15.00
C ASN A 413 6.04 -6.77 -16.51
N ASN A 414 6.33 -5.56 -16.95
CA ASN A 414 6.46 -5.19 -18.37
C ASN A 414 5.25 -5.55 -19.25
N ASN A 415 4.04 -5.41 -18.73
CA ASN A 415 2.81 -5.62 -19.49
C ASN A 415 2.37 -4.32 -20.17
N ASN A 416 1.90 -4.41 -21.42
CA ASN A 416 1.48 -3.27 -22.21
C ASN A 416 0.07 -3.46 -22.78
N ALA A 417 -0.91 -2.73 -22.23
CA ALA A 417 -2.27 -2.61 -22.72
C ALA A 417 -2.38 -1.33 -23.54
N SER A 418 -2.15 -1.43 -24.86
CA SER A 418 -2.12 -0.28 -25.77
C SER A 418 -3.36 -0.14 -26.65
N GLY A 419 -4.20 -1.14 -26.73
CA GLY A 419 -5.50 -1.04 -27.39
C GLY A 419 -6.51 -0.34 -26.47
N ASP A 420 -7.46 0.40 -27.06
CA ASP A 420 -8.57 0.96 -26.31
C ASP A 420 -9.42 -0.17 -25.71
N TYR A 421 -9.84 -0.02 -24.46
CA TYR A 421 -10.53 -1.03 -23.65
C TYR A 421 -9.74 -2.33 -23.46
N ALA A 422 -8.45 -2.37 -23.83
CA ALA A 422 -7.63 -3.56 -23.65
C ALA A 422 -7.37 -3.85 -22.16
N THR A 423 -7.38 -5.13 -21.83
CA THR A 423 -7.19 -5.57 -20.44
C THR A 423 -6.10 -6.62 -20.34
N ILE A 424 -5.14 -6.39 -19.43
CA ILE A 424 -4.17 -7.39 -18.97
C ILE A 424 -4.36 -7.58 -17.47
N SER A 425 -4.79 -8.76 -17.03
CA SER A 425 -5.02 -9.00 -15.60
C SER A 425 -3.72 -9.08 -14.78
N GLY A 426 -2.63 -9.51 -15.40
CA GLY A 426 -1.30 -9.59 -14.78
C GLY A 426 -0.35 -10.48 -15.57
N GLY A 427 0.79 -10.85 -14.98
CA GLY A 427 1.79 -11.70 -15.61
C GLY A 427 3.04 -10.96 -16.04
N ASN A 428 3.74 -11.45 -17.07
CA ASN A 428 5.01 -10.87 -17.49
C ASN A 428 5.11 -10.72 -19.00
N GLY A 429 5.42 -9.50 -19.45
CA GLY A 429 5.76 -9.23 -20.85
C GLY A 429 4.59 -9.35 -21.83
N HIS A 430 3.37 -9.11 -21.39
CA HIS A 430 2.18 -9.21 -22.24
C HIS A 430 1.96 -7.95 -23.07
N LEU A 431 1.39 -8.15 -24.25
CA LEU A 431 0.90 -7.09 -25.12
C LEU A 431 -0.58 -7.31 -25.46
N ALA A 432 -1.42 -6.35 -25.15
CA ALA A 432 -2.81 -6.28 -25.56
C ALA A 432 -3.01 -5.00 -26.36
N SER A 433 -2.93 -5.07 -27.69
CA SER A 433 -3.00 -3.91 -28.58
C SER A 433 -4.26 -3.86 -29.45
N GLY A 434 -5.00 -4.94 -29.51
CA GLY A 434 -6.31 -4.93 -30.17
C GLY A 434 -7.35 -4.15 -29.37
N PHE A 435 -8.31 -3.54 -30.06
CA PHE A 435 -9.48 -2.93 -29.42
C PHE A 435 -10.26 -4.00 -28.63
N GLU A 436 -10.58 -3.72 -27.35
CA GLU A 436 -11.23 -4.66 -26.42
C GLU A 436 -10.52 -6.03 -26.31
N SER A 437 -9.19 -6.05 -26.50
CA SER A 437 -8.41 -7.28 -26.37
C SER A 437 -8.16 -7.65 -24.91
N PHE A 438 -8.00 -8.95 -24.64
CA PHE A 438 -7.84 -9.46 -23.28
C PHE A 438 -6.67 -10.43 -23.14
N VAL A 439 -5.83 -10.22 -22.11
CA VAL A 439 -4.83 -11.21 -21.66
C VAL A 439 -5.02 -11.48 -20.16
N GLY A 440 -5.35 -12.73 -19.81
CA GLY A 440 -5.60 -13.13 -18.43
C GLY A 440 -4.33 -13.27 -17.58
N GLY A 441 -3.21 -13.66 -18.18
CA GLY A 441 -1.95 -13.80 -17.46
C GLY A 441 -0.92 -14.70 -18.16
N GLY A 442 0.05 -15.22 -17.41
CA GLY A 442 1.15 -16.04 -17.95
C GLY A 442 2.38 -15.22 -18.34
N ASN A 443 3.05 -15.60 -19.45
CA ASN A 443 4.23 -14.90 -19.93
C ASN A 443 4.20 -14.69 -21.45
N TYR A 444 4.56 -13.51 -21.90
CA TYR A 444 4.79 -13.14 -23.32
C TYR A 444 3.60 -13.36 -24.26
N ASN A 445 2.37 -13.37 -23.74
CA ASN A 445 1.19 -13.50 -24.59
C ASN A 445 0.85 -12.19 -25.30
N GLN A 446 0.42 -12.24 -26.56
CA GLN A 446 0.15 -11.09 -27.41
C GLN A 446 -1.26 -11.17 -28.00
N ALA A 447 -2.18 -10.33 -27.52
CA ALA A 447 -3.54 -10.18 -28.02
C ALA A 447 -3.61 -8.92 -28.91
N LEU A 448 -3.35 -9.09 -30.21
CA LEU A 448 -3.19 -7.99 -31.17
C LEU A 448 -4.48 -7.73 -31.97
N GLY A 449 -5.26 -8.76 -32.21
CA GLY A 449 -6.54 -8.66 -32.93
C GLY A 449 -7.59 -7.94 -32.09
N ASN A 450 -8.48 -7.19 -32.75
CA ASN A 450 -9.63 -6.61 -32.07
C ASN A 450 -10.52 -7.71 -31.48
N TYR A 451 -10.99 -7.53 -30.24
CA TYR A 451 -11.79 -8.52 -29.49
C TYR A 451 -11.08 -9.86 -29.28
N SER A 452 -9.76 -9.91 -29.47
CA SER A 452 -8.99 -11.13 -29.27
C SER A 452 -8.82 -11.44 -27.77
N THR A 453 -8.76 -12.73 -27.44
CA THR A 453 -8.69 -13.20 -26.06
C THR A 453 -7.60 -14.25 -25.87
N ILE A 454 -6.71 -14.03 -24.90
CA ILE A 454 -5.77 -15.04 -24.41
C ILE A 454 -5.97 -15.17 -22.90
N ASN A 455 -6.52 -16.31 -22.43
CA ASN A 455 -6.73 -16.46 -20.98
C ASN A 455 -5.44 -16.69 -20.19
N GLY A 456 -4.37 -17.18 -20.85
CA GLY A 456 -3.08 -17.36 -20.20
C GLY A 456 -2.10 -18.20 -21.00
N GLY A 457 -1.07 -18.71 -20.35
CA GLY A 457 -0.07 -19.57 -20.97
C GLY A 457 1.24 -18.86 -21.28
N PHE A 458 1.99 -19.38 -22.25
CA PHE A 458 3.31 -18.90 -22.59
C PHE A 458 3.43 -18.63 -24.09
N ASP A 459 3.82 -17.41 -24.44
CA ASP A 459 4.18 -16.99 -25.81
C ASP A 459 3.10 -17.34 -26.85
N ASN A 460 1.85 -17.00 -26.53
CA ASN A 460 0.70 -17.19 -27.43
C ASN A 460 0.41 -15.89 -28.18
N LEU A 461 -0.02 -15.99 -29.44
CA LEU A 461 -0.37 -14.88 -30.32
C LEU A 461 -1.82 -15.00 -30.84
N ALA A 462 -2.68 -14.07 -30.44
CA ALA A 462 -4.05 -13.90 -30.93
C ALA A 462 -4.14 -12.59 -31.73
N ASP A 463 -4.00 -12.66 -33.07
CA ASP A 463 -4.00 -11.51 -33.97
C ASP A 463 -5.27 -11.43 -34.85
N GLY A 464 -6.04 -12.48 -34.91
CA GLY A 464 -7.31 -12.51 -35.65
C GLY A 464 -8.40 -11.70 -34.93
N LEU A 465 -9.27 -11.07 -35.71
CA LEU A 465 -10.50 -10.45 -35.19
C LEU A 465 -11.36 -11.51 -34.47
N TYR A 466 -11.74 -11.28 -33.20
CA TYR A 466 -12.45 -12.24 -32.33
C TYR A 466 -11.71 -13.57 -32.12
N SER A 467 -10.41 -13.63 -32.32
CA SER A 467 -9.64 -14.85 -32.08
C SER A 467 -9.50 -15.19 -30.60
N THR A 468 -9.38 -16.48 -30.29
CA THR A 468 -9.33 -16.94 -28.90
C THR A 468 -8.25 -18.00 -28.69
N ILE A 469 -7.42 -17.78 -27.65
CA ILE A 469 -6.48 -18.78 -27.14
C ILE A 469 -6.77 -19.01 -25.65
N PRO A 470 -7.41 -20.13 -25.25
CA PRO A 470 -7.75 -20.38 -23.85
C PRO A 470 -6.53 -20.64 -22.96
N GLY A 471 -5.39 -20.97 -23.57
CA GLY A 471 -4.15 -21.25 -22.87
C GLY A 471 -3.23 -22.17 -23.65
N GLY A 472 -2.19 -22.66 -22.98
CA GLY A 472 -1.15 -23.48 -23.61
C GLY A 472 0.10 -22.67 -23.94
N ALA A 473 0.89 -23.13 -24.90
CA ALA A 473 2.10 -22.43 -25.25
C ALA A 473 2.34 -22.41 -26.77
N TYR A 474 2.89 -21.29 -27.24
CA TYR A 474 3.25 -21.07 -28.65
C TYR A 474 2.09 -21.26 -29.62
N ASN A 475 0.86 -21.01 -29.16
CA ASN A 475 -0.31 -21.09 -30.03
C ASN A 475 -0.48 -19.78 -30.80
N VAL A 476 -0.93 -19.88 -32.04
CA VAL A 476 -1.15 -18.76 -32.96
C VAL A 476 -2.59 -18.82 -33.48
N ALA A 477 -3.35 -17.74 -33.30
CA ALA A 477 -4.72 -17.58 -33.80
C ALA A 477 -4.81 -16.26 -34.58
N THR A 478 -4.46 -16.30 -35.88
CA THR A 478 -4.43 -15.12 -36.75
C THR A 478 -5.67 -15.04 -37.67
N GLY A 479 -6.41 -16.16 -37.85
CA GLY A 479 -7.66 -16.12 -38.58
C GLY A 479 -8.75 -15.38 -37.80
N PRO A 480 -9.65 -14.61 -38.47
CA PRO A 480 -10.82 -14.08 -37.80
C PRO A 480 -11.69 -15.21 -37.21
N PHE A 481 -12.25 -15.00 -36.01
CA PHE A 481 -13.06 -15.99 -35.29
C PHE A 481 -12.37 -17.35 -35.04
N SER A 482 -11.01 -17.36 -35.09
CA SER A 482 -10.23 -18.58 -34.91
C SER A 482 -10.01 -18.93 -33.43
N PHE A 483 -9.77 -20.22 -33.18
CA PHE A 483 -9.50 -20.76 -31.86
C PHE A 483 -8.26 -21.66 -31.90
N ALA A 484 -7.22 -21.37 -31.11
CA ALA A 484 -6.02 -22.19 -31.00
C ALA A 484 -5.75 -22.59 -29.55
N ALA A 485 -5.41 -23.86 -29.30
CA ALA A 485 -5.14 -24.35 -27.95
C ALA A 485 -4.10 -25.49 -27.94
N GLY A 486 -3.50 -25.73 -26.78
CA GLY A 486 -2.53 -26.78 -26.56
C GLY A 486 -1.09 -26.30 -26.74
N TYR A 487 -0.31 -26.96 -27.58
CA TYR A 487 1.10 -26.65 -27.79
C TYR A 487 1.44 -26.55 -29.27
N TYR A 488 1.88 -25.37 -29.74
CA TYR A 488 2.13 -25.07 -31.15
C TYR A 488 0.91 -25.27 -32.07
N GLY A 489 -0.31 -24.93 -31.64
CA GLY A 489 -1.51 -24.90 -32.45
C GLY A 489 -1.62 -23.60 -33.24
N TYR A 490 -1.82 -23.70 -34.58
CA TYR A 490 -1.85 -22.58 -35.51
C TYR A 490 -3.20 -22.53 -36.22
N ALA A 491 -4.06 -21.62 -35.83
CA ALA A 491 -5.38 -21.34 -36.41
C ALA A 491 -5.30 -20.07 -37.25
N GLU A 492 -4.90 -20.20 -38.53
CA GLU A 492 -4.54 -19.08 -39.40
C GLU A 492 -5.67 -18.66 -40.32
N ASN A 493 -6.66 -19.54 -40.54
CA ASN A 493 -7.80 -19.29 -41.38
C ASN A 493 -9.06 -18.91 -40.58
N GLU A 494 -9.96 -18.15 -41.24
CA GLU A 494 -11.23 -17.72 -40.66
C GLU A 494 -12.05 -18.90 -40.11
N GLY A 495 -12.59 -18.75 -38.89
CA GLY A 495 -13.44 -19.73 -38.24
C GLY A 495 -12.78 -21.06 -37.92
N SER A 496 -11.46 -21.17 -38.02
CA SER A 496 -10.75 -22.41 -37.73
C SER A 496 -10.63 -22.66 -36.22
N PHE A 497 -10.83 -23.93 -35.84
CA PHE A 497 -10.54 -24.44 -34.51
C PHE A 497 -9.32 -25.37 -34.57
N VAL A 498 -8.30 -25.10 -33.77
CA VAL A 498 -7.09 -25.93 -33.67
C VAL A 498 -6.84 -26.31 -32.22
N TRP A 499 -6.78 -27.59 -31.94
CA TRP A 499 -6.21 -28.11 -30.68
C TRP A 499 -5.01 -28.99 -31.03
N SER A 500 -3.85 -28.69 -30.42
CA SER A 500 -2.60 -29.38 -30.68
C SER A 500 -2.05 -29.98 -29.40
N ASP A 501 -1.68 -31.26 -29.45
CA ASP A 501 -1.08 -31.99 -28.34
C ASP A 501 0.37 -31.54 -28.02
N SER A 502 1.06 -32.24 -27.11
CA SER A 502 2.38 -31.90 -26.60
C SER A 502 3.56 -32.26 -27.51
N GLN A 503 3.37 -32.58 -28.80
CA GLN A 503 4.44 -33.11 -29.67
C GLN A 503 5.53 -32.08 -30.07
N GLY A 504 5.39 -30.81 -29.75
CA GLY A 504 6.42 -29.77 -29.96
C GLY A 504 6.69 -29.37 -31.42
N THR A 505 5.83 -29.78 -32.35
CA THR A 505 5.85 -29.34 -33.73
C THR A 505 4.60 -28.51 -34.04
N THR A 506 4.71 -27.54 -34.92
CA THR A 506 3.55 -26.74 -35.36
C THR A 506 2.46 -27.60 -35.94
N TYR A 507 1.22 -27.26 -35.63
CA TYR A 507 0.04 -27.89 -36.21
C TYR A 507 -0.90 -26.83 -36.74
N HIS A 508 -0.96 -26.72 -38.05
CA HIS A 508 -1.76 -25.74 -38.77
C HIS A 508 -3.16 -26.22 -39.02
N ASP A 509 -4.10 -25.32 -39.16
CA ASP A 509 -5.43 -25.63 -39.67
C ASP A 509 -5.39 -26.06 -41.13
N HIS A 510 -6.45 -26.67 -41.60
CA HIS A 510 -6.57 -27.16 -42.98
C HIS A 510 -7.45 -26.26 -43.85
N GLY A 511 -7.75 -25.04 -43.44
CA GLY A 511 -8.52 -24.06 -44.18
C GLY A 511 -9.61 -23.36 -43.37
N VAL A 512 -10.41 -22.56 -44.06
CA VAL A 512 -11.52 -21.77 -43.49
C VAL A 512 -12.61 -22.68 -42.89
N ASN A 513 -13.07 -22.30 -41.69
CA ASN A 513 -14.19 -23.00 -40.99
C ASN A 513 -13.91 -24.50 -40.73
N THR A 514 -12.67 -24.86 -40.39
CA THR A 514 -12.28 -26.23 -40.11
C THR A 514 -12.11 -26.49 -38.60
N PHE A 515 -12.43 -27.73 -38.18
CA PHE A 515 -12.20 -28.25 -36.85
C PHE A 515 -10.99 -29.20 -36.88
N ASN A 516 -9.86 -28.77 -36.30
CA ASN A 516 -8.57 -29.45 -36.41
C ASN A 516 -8.11 -29.90 -35.03
N VAL A 517 -7.90 -31.20 -34.84
CA VAL A 517 -7.41 -31.76 -33.59
C VAL A 517 -6.26 -32.72 -33.89
N ARG A 518 -5.11 -32.45 -33.35
CA ARG A 518 -3.95 -33.36 -33.37
C ARG A 518 -3.77 -34.00 -32.00
N THR A 519 -3.77 -35.32 -31.97
CA THR A 519 -3.56 -36.12 -30.78
C THR A 519 -2.65 -37.30 -31.09
N GLN A 520 -1.65 -37.57 -30.22
CA GLN A 520 -0.75 -38.71 -30.38
C GLN A 520 -1.47 -40.06 -30.16
N ASN A 521 -2.46 -40.10 -29.26
CA ASN A 521 -3.15 -41.33 -28.84
C ASN A 521 -4.62 -41.41 -29.31
N GLY A 522 -5.01 -40.57 -30.25
CA GLY A 522 -6.37 -40.53 -30.81
C GLY A 522 -7.32 -39.61 -30.04
N ALA A 523 -8.40 -39.22 -30.71
CA ALA A 523 -9.52 -38.46 -30.15
C ALA A 523 -10.67 -39.43 -29.83
N PHE A 524 -11.20 -39.34 -28.61
CA PHE A 524 -12.34 -40.13 -28.15
C PHE A 524 -13.55 -39.21 -28.01
N ILE A 525 -14.66 -39.56 -28.66
CA ILE A 525 -15.94 -38.91 -28.48
C ILE A 525 -16.86 -39.94 -27.81
N ASP A 526 -17.03 -39.79 -26.50
CA ASP A 526 -17.91 -40.63 -25.69
C ASP A 526 -19.28 -39.96 -25.52
N THR A 527 -20.34 -40.70 -25.84
CA THR A 527 -21.70 -40.19 -25.74
C THR A 527 -22.54 -41.18 -24.95
N ALA A 528 -22.87 -40.81 -23.73
CA ALA A 528 -23.63 -41.63 -22.78
C ALA A 528 -25.16 -41.64 -23.03
N THR A 529 -25.65 -41.17 -24.16
CA THR A 529 -27.09 -41.04 -24.40
C THR A 529 -27.70 -42.27 -25.05
N THR A 530 -28.71 -42.86 -24.38
CA THR A 530 -29.56 -43.90 -24.93
C THR A 530 -30.54 -43.27 -25.93
N GLY A 531 -30.45 -43.62 -27.21
CA GLY A 531 -31.49 -43.34 -28.21
C GLY A 531 -31.18 -42.30 -29.29
N ASN A 532 -30.07 -41.58 -29.22
CA ASN A 532 -29.58 -40.69 -30.28
C ASN A 532 -28.16 -41.06 -30.73
N PRO A 533 -27.79 -40.95 -32.01
CA PRO A 533 -26.43 -41.18 -32.45
C PRO A 533 -25.48 -40.16 -31.79
N GLY A 534 -24.40 -40.64 -31.20
CA GLY A 534 -23.44 -39.83 -30.44
C GLY A 534 -22.68 -38.81 -31.30
N LEU A 535 -22.29 -39.18 -32.49
CA LEU A 535 -21.68 -38.29 -33.48
C LEU A 535 -22.45 -38.36 -34.80
N LYS A 536 -22.90 -37.21 -35.28
CA LYS A 536 -23.47 -37.06 -36.62
C LYS A 536 -22.55 -36.17 -37.44
N VAL A 537 -22.04 -36.70 -38.56
CA VAL A 537 -21.28 -35.92 -39.53
C VAL A 537 -22.19 -35.64 -40.71
N TYR A 538 -22.52 -34.38 -40.95
CA TYR A 538 -23.28 -33.93 -42.09
C TYR A 538 -22.33 -33.24 -43.07
N ASN A 539 -22.28 -33.72 -44.32
CA ASN A 539 -21.64 -32.99 -45.39
C ASN A 539 -22.75 -32.59 -46.39
N THR A 540 -23.14 -31.33 -46.38
CA THR A 540 -24.18 -30.80 -47.26
C THR A 540 -23.51 -29.96 -48.34
N ILE A 541 -23.32 -30.51 -49.51
CA ILE A 541 -22.88 -29.75 -50.69
C ILE A 541 -24.13 -29.17 -51.35
N ILE A 542 -24.35 -27.88 -51.20
CA ILE A 542 -25.41 -27.13 -51.86
C ILE A 542 -24.79 -26.41 -53.06
N GLY A 543 -24.86 -27.03 -54.26
CA GLY A 543 -24.40 -26.39 -55.49
C GLY A 543 -24.02 -27.37 -56.59
N SER A 544 -24.32 -27.02 -57.78
CA SER A 544 -24.34 -27.89 -58.97
C SER A 544 -23.00 -27.95 -59.70
N THR A 545 -21.88 -28.03 -59.07
CA THR A 545 -20.61 -28.33 -59.76
C THR A 545 -19.90 -29.43 -59.02
N ALA A 546 -19.60 -30.50 -59.71
CA ALA A 546 -18.98 -31.71 -59.24
C ALA A 546 -17.75 -31.48 -58.40
N GLY A 547 -17.94 -31.38 -57.09
CA GLY A 547 -16.90 -31.48 -56.10
C GLY A 547 -17.21 -32.68 -55.22
N GLU A 548 -16.31 -33.60 -55.11
CA GLU A 548 -16.41 -34.78 -54.28
C GLU A 548 -16.43 -34.38 -52.81
N GLY A 549 -17.60 -34.37 -52.18
CA GLY A 549 -17.71 -34.16 -50.74
C GLY A 549 -17.44 -35.42 -49.94
N THR A 550 -16.38 -35.50 -49.21
CA THR A 550 -16.09 -36.60 -48.28
C THR A 550 -16.58 -36.24 -46.88
N ALA A 551 -17.55 -36.95 -46.33
CA ALA A 551 -18.05 -36.70 -44.98
C ALA A 551 -17.10 -37.25 -43.91
N ILE A 552 -16.53 -38.41 -44.10
CA ILE A 552 -15.53 -39.02 -43.22
C ILE A 552 -14.41 -39.62 -44.08
N LEU A 553 -13.17 -39.16 -43.88
CA LEU A 553 -11.98 -39.76 -44.46
C LEU A 553 -11.18 -40.43 -43.34
N GLY A 554 -11.17 -41.77 -43.33
CA GLY A 554 -10.31 -42.56 -42.44
C GLY A 554 -9.06 -42.99 -43.20
N GLN A 555 -7.89 -42.49 -42.78
CA GLN A 555 -6.59 -42.88 -43.34
C GLN A 555 -5.70 -43.50 -42.26
N SER A 556 -5.13 -44.66 -42.56
CA SER A 556 -4.10 -45.30 -41.73
C SER A 556 -2.81 -45.45 -42.52
N ASN A 557 -1.71 -44.90 -42.01
CA ASN A 557 -0.38 -45.04 -42.59
C ASN A 557 0.37 -46.29 -42.05
N SER A 558 -0.29 -47.12 -41.25
CA SER A 558 0.24 -48.36 -40.68
C SER A 558 -0.11 -49.57 -41.54
N ASN A 559 0.84 -50.45 -41.73
CA ASN A 559 0.64 -51.72 -42.44
C ASN A 559 -0.45 -52.64 -41.84
N HIS A 560 -0.90 -52.34 -40.61
CA HIS A 560 -1.89 -53.11 -39.86
C HIS A 560 -3.04 -52.24 -39.32
N GLY A 561 -3.14 -50.99 -39.72
CA GLY A 561 -4.17 -50.06 -39.27
C GLY A 561 -5.44 -50.08 -40.13
N TYR A 562 -6.59 -49.86 -39.52
CA TYR A 562 -7.86 -49.66 -40.22
C TYR A 562 -8.09 -48.17 -40.45
N GLY A 563 -8.45 -47.77 -41.64
CA GLY A 563 -8.85 -46.41 -41.94
C GLY A 563 -10.20 -46.06 -41.27
N LEU A 564 -11.13 -46.98 -41.34
CA LEU A 564 -12.44 -46.91 -40.68
C LEU A 564 -12.82 -48.29 -40.16
N ALA A 565 -13.09 -48.44 -38.87
CA ALA A 565 -13.57 -49.67 -38.25
C ALA A 565 -14.81 -49.39 -37.39
N GLY A 566 -15.84 -50.20 -37.55
CA GLY A 566 -17.06 -50.13 -36.73
C GLY A 566 -17.29 -51.44 -36.02
N TRP A 567 -17.40 -51.44 -34.69
CA TRP A 567 -17.79 -52.59 -33.88
C TRP A 567 -19.06 -52.33 -33.11
N ASN A 568 -19.95 -53.33 -33.11
CA ASN A 568 -21.14 -53.28 -32.29
C ASN A 568 -21.13 -54.46 -31.32
N LEU A 569 -21.15 -54.19 -30.04
CA LEU A 569 -21.12 -55.17 -28.95
C LEU A 569 -22.50 -55.78 -28.65
N PHE A 570 -23.55 -55.25 -29.26
CA PHE A 570 -24.94 -55.70 -29.13
C PHE A 570 -25.59 -55.78 -30.52
N ASN A 571 -26.77 -56.28 -30.65
CA ASN A 571 -27.45 -56.60 -31.89
C ASN A 571 -27.75 -55.44 -32.86
N GLY A 572 -26.82 -54.53 -33.06
CA GLY A 572 -26.93 -53.41 -34.01
C GLY A 572 -25.97 -53.52 -35.19
N VAL A 573 -26.03 -52.57 -36.11
CA VAL A 573 -25.13 -52.49 -37.28
C VAL A 573 -23.86 -51.76 -36.89
N GLY A 574 -22.68 -52.36 -37.06
CA GLY A 574 -21.39 -51.75 -36.78
C GLY A 574 -21.01 -50.65 -37.79
N VAL A 575 -21.22 -50.92 -39.06
CA VAL A 575 -21.07 -49.93 -40.13
C VAL A 575 -22.32 -50.00 -41.01
N GLY A 576 -23.03 -48.90 -41.11
CA GLY A 576 -24.20 -48.75 -42.01
C GLY A 576 -23.85 -47.79 -43.14
N ALA A 577 -24.16 -48.15 -44.38
CA ALA A 577 -23.98 -47.28 -45.52
C ALA A 577 -25.34 -47.02 -46.19
N TRP A 578 -25.57 -45.78 -46.63
CA TRP A 578 -26.76 -45.39 -47.35
C TRP A 578 -26.41 -44.33 -48.39
N SER A 579 -26.81 -44.54 -49.67
CA SER A 579 -26.44 -43.65 -50.77
C SER A 579 -27.67 -43.29 -51.62
N TYR A 580 -27.74 -42.08 -52.09
CA TYR A 580 -28.75 -41.52 -52.97
C TYR A 580 -28.22 -41.49 -54.42
N GLY A 581 -28.01 -42.60 -55.06
CA GLY A 581 -27.66 -42.65 -56.48
C GLY A 581 -26.19 -42.87 -56.84
N GLY A 582 -25.33 -43.14 -55.86
CA GLY A 582 -23.94 -43.58 -56.08
C GLY A 582 -23.69 -44.96 -55.48
N ASN A 583 -22.45 -45.42 -55.47
CA ASN A 583 -22.04 -46.62 -54.74
C ASN A 583 -22.12 -46.44 -53.25
N LEU A 584 -22.56 -47.47 -52.52
CA LEU A 584 -22.63 -47.42 -51.05
C LEU A 584 -21.23 -47.47 -50.38
N ILE A 585 -20.36 -48.29 -50.92
CA ILE A 585 -18.99 -48.50 -50.47
C ILE A 585 -18.10 -48.69 -51.68
N GLU A 586 -16.99 -48.01 -51.75
CA GLU A 586 -15.95 -48.16 -52.74
C GLU A 586 -14.62 -48.47 -52.10
N ALA A 587 -13.83 -49.42 -52.59
CA ALA A 587 -12.50 -49.73 -52.13
C ALA A 587 -11.49 -49.62 -53.27
N TYR A 588 -10.43 -48.86 -53.00
CA TYR A 588 -9.34 -48.63 -53.94
C TYR A 588 -8.03 -49.17 -53.39
N ASP A 589 -7.14 -49.64 -54.25
CA ASP A 589 -5.73 -49.81 -53.90
C ASP A 589 -4.92 -48.59 -54.34
N GLY A 590 -4.02 -48.09 -53.51
CA GLY A 590 -3.26 -46.89 -53.76
C GLY A 590 -3.88 -45.62 -53.14
N GLN A 591 -3.27 -44.47 -53.43
CA GLN A 591 -3.73 -43.18 -52.86
C GLN A 591 -5.00 -42.68 -53.60
N PHE A 592 -6.00 -42.31 -52.80
CA PHE A 592 -7.23 -41.68 -53.35
C PHE A 592 -7.01 -40.16 -53.48
N PRO A 593 -7.44 -39.50 -54.59
CA PRO A 593 -7.95 -40.08 -55.81
C PRO A 593 -6.79 -40.50 -56.74
N GLY A 594 -6.79 -41.70 -57.25
CA GLY A 594 -5.80 -42.21 -58.20
C GLY A 594 -5.49 -43.70 -58.06
N GLY A 595 -5.97 -44.32 -57.01
CA GLY A 595 -5.90 -45.76 -56.85
C GLY A 595 -6.84 -46.50 -57.80
N THR A 596 -6.58 -47.80 -57.99
CA THR A 596 -7.46 -48.66 -58.77
C THR A 596 -8.64 -49.14 -57.95
N LEU A 597 -9.89 -48.93 -58.41
CA LEU A 597 -11.08 -49.44 -57.75
C LEU A 597 -10.97 -50.97 -57.63
N ARG A 598 -11.13 -51.54 -56.45
CA ARG A 598 -11.04 -52.99 -56.21
C ARG A 598 -12.40 -53.64 -56.04
N PHE A 599 -13.26 -53.00 -55.29
CA PHE A 599 -14.68 -53.40 -55.25
C PHE A 599 -15.52 -52.18 -54.83
N TYR A 600 -16.81 -52.33 -55.18
CA TYR A 600 -17.79 -51.38 -54.64
C TYR A 600 -19.10 -52.09 -54.29
N VAL A 601 -19.85 -51.49 -53.40
CA VAL A 601 -21.24 -51.89 -53.11
C VAL A 601 -22.17 -50.87 -53.77
N ASP A 602 -22.95 -51.31 -54.75
CA ASP A 602 -23.87 -50.40 -55.42
C ASP A 602 -25.05 -50.00 -54.51
N ASN A 603 -25.89 -49.08 -54.97
CA ASN A 603 -27.05 -48.59 -54.22
C ASN A 603 -28.17 -49.64 -54.05
N ALA A 604 -28.07 -50.75 -54.69
CA ALA A 604 -28.94 -51.93 -54.53
C ALA A 604 -28.37 -52.94 -53.51
N GLY A 605 -27.18 -52.67 -52.92
CA GLY A 605 -26.52 -53.54 -51.98
C GLY A 605 -25.71 -54.69 -52.61
N ASN A 606 -25.53 -54.69 -53.94
CA ASN A 606 -24.76 -55.74 -54.60
C ASN A 606 -23.24 -55.41 -54.49
N VAL A 607 -22.44 -56.39 -54.04
CA VAL A 607 -20.98 -56.30 -54.06
C VAL A 607 -20.49 -56.65 -55.47
N ARG A 608 -19.69 -55.70 -56.05
CA ARG A 608 -19.10 -55.89 -57.39
C ARG A 608 -17.57 -55.69 -57.27
N TYR A 609 -16.85 -56.53 -57.96
CA TYR A 609 -15.39 -56.47 -58.05
C TYR A 609 -14.99 -55.83 -59.37
N ALA A 610 -14.05 -54.89 -59.33
CA ALA A 610 -13.52 -54.22 -60.51
C ALA A 610 -12.24 -54.89 -61.03
#